data_417eac757ade0b1a4b94f630aed6da3b
#
_entry.id   417eac757ade0b1a4b94f630aed6da3b
#
_cell.length_a   1.000
_cell.length_b   1.000
_cell.length_c   1.000
_cell.angle_alpha   90.00
_cell.angle_beta   90.00
_cell.angle_gamma   90.00
#
_symmetry.space_group_name_H-M   'P 1'
#
loop_
_entity.id
_entity.type
_entity.pdbx_description
1 polymer ?
#
loop_
_entity_poly.entity_id
_entity_poly.type
_entity_poly.pdbx_seq_one_letter_code
_entity_poly.pdbx_strand_id
1 'polypeptide(L)'
;GITDPRIEEVENRLPKSNCGACGQPGCRAFAEKVVAGDLMPAQCTVSSPEQRNGIADFLGVAAGDVEKKVARLACAGGRHVAFLRARYAGHDSCRAAAVVSGGGKECAWGCLGLADCARVCTFDAIHMDPHGLPVVDADLCTACNDCVEVCPKGLFSLESVNRKLWVACKNQADGDTAEAACEVACTACGKCVADAPPGLMRLNGNLAAINYELNVWATRVPIERCPTGAIVWFDNPNRSVKGAVAKKVLRNEPLPVLH
;
A
#
# COMPACT_ATOMS: atom_id res chain seq x y z
N GLY A 1 -3.70 -42.43 6.98
CA GLY A 1 -2.30 -42.23 6.66
C GLY A 1 -1.61 -41.59 7.85
N ILE A 2 -0.43 -42.04 8.19
CA ILE A 2 0.37 -41.46 9.28
C ILE A 2 0.84 -40.10 8.82
N THR A 3 0.34 -39.05 9.46
CA THR A 3 0.78 -37.68 9.20
C THR A 3 2.16 -37.48 9.85
N ASP A 4 3.10 -36.84 9.16
CA ASP A 4 4.43 -36.54 9.70
C ASP A 4 4.29 -35.64 10.95
N PRO A 5 4.75 -36.06 12.13
CA PRO A 5 4.59 -35.30 13.38
C PRO A 5 5.30 -33.94 13.36
N ARG A 6 6.28 -33.76 12.47
CA ARG A 6 6.97 -32.48 12.30
C ARG A 6 6.03 -31.38 11.77
N ILE A 7 4.99 -31.74 11.03
CA ILE A 7 4.01 -30.79 10.48
C ILE A 7 3.28 -30.07 11.60
N GLU A 8 2.82 -30.82 12.61
CA GLU A 8 2.13 -30.23 13.76
C GLU A 8 3.06 -29.30 14.56
N GLU A 9 4.30 -29.71 14.78
CA GLU A 9 5.28 -28.89 15.50
C GLU A 9 5.60 -27.60 14.75
N VAL A 10 5.76 -27.65 13.42
CA VAL A 10 5.99 -26.46 12.59
C VAL A 10 4.76 -25.55 12.63
N GLU A 11 3.56 -26.10 12.49
CA GLU A 11 2.30 -25.34 12.58
C GLU A 11 2.18 -24.62 13.93
N ASN A 12 2.55 -25.29 15.04
CA ASN A 12 2.52 -24.69 16.37
C ASN A 12 3.52 -23.55 16.57
N ARG A 13 4.58 -23.49 15.77
CA ARG A 13 5.57 -22.40 15.78
C ARG A 13 5.20 -21.26 14.84
N LEU A 14 4.18 -21.40 14.00
CA LEU A 14 3.68 -20.36 13.12
C LEU A 14 2.72 -19.41 13.85
N PRO A 15 2.47 -18.19 13.32
CA PRO A 15 1.55 -17.22 13.93
C PRO A 15 0.10 -17.70 14.02
N LYS A 16 -0.29 -18.73 13.27
CA LYS A 16 -1.65 -19.30 13.18
C LYS A 16 -2.73 -18.31 12.73
N SER A 17 -2.33 -17.26 12.00
CA SER A 17 -3.24 -16.25 11.46
C SER A 17 -4.03 -16.76 10.24
N ASN A 18 -3.58 -17.85 9.60
CA ASN A 18 -4.18 -18.43 8.39
C ASN A 18 -4.46 -17.38 7.29
N CYS A 19 -3.55 -16.41 7.15
CA CYS A 19 -3.76 -15.20 6.34
C CYS A 19 -3.63 -15.42 4.82
N GLY A 20 -3.06 -16.55 4.38
CA GLY A 20 -2.82 -16.83 2.97
C GLY A 20 -1.71 -15.98 2.31
N ALA A 21 -1.02 -15.11 3.04
CA ALA A 21 0.02 -14.23 2.48
C ALA A 21 1.20 -14.97 1.86
N CYS A 22 1.48 -16.20 2.33
CA CYS A 22 2.51 -17.09 1.78
C CYS A 22 2.07 -17.85 0.51
N GLY A 23 0.86 -17.61 0.02
CA GLY A 23 0.26 -18.33 -1.11
C GLY A 23 -0.36 -19.68 -0.77
N GLN A 24 -0.38 -20.06 0.52
CA GLN A 24 -1.01 -21.29 0.98
C GLN A 24 -2.37 -21.01 1.63
N PRO A 25 -3.32 -21.95 1.59
CA PRO A 25 -4.68 -21.74 2.13
C PRO A 25 -4.74 -21.64 3.65
N GLY A 26 -3.63 -21.81 4.35
CA GLY A 26 -3.55 -21.67 5.81
C GLY A 26 -2.19 -22.13 6.34
N CYS A 27 -1.96 -21.91 7.63
CA CYS A 27 -0.69 -22.25 8.27
C CYS A 27 -0.38 -23.75 8.24
N ARG A 28 -1.38 -24.61 8.30
CA ARG A 28 -1.21 -26.06 8.16
C ARG A 28 -0.62 -26.46 6.82
N ALA A 29 -1.19 -25.94 5.72
CA ALA A 29 -0.69 -26.20 4.38
C ALA A 29 0.72 -25.63 4.17
N PHE A 30 1.02 -24.48 4.76
CA PHE A 30 2.38 -23.95 4.77
C PHE A 30 3.35 -24.87 5.51
N ALA A 31 2.98 -25.35 6.69
CA ALA A 31 3.80 -26.28 7.48
C ALA A 31 4.11 -27.57 6.70
N GLU A 32 3.12 -28.13 6.00
CA GLU A 32 3.31 -29.30 5.14
C GLU A 32 4.37 -29.05 4.04
N LYS A 33 4.32 -27.90 3.41
CA LYS A 33 5.27 -27.48 2.35
C LYS A 33 6.69 -27.26 2.91
N VAL A 34 6.80 -26.65 4.09
CA VAL A 34 8.10 -26.42 4.73
C VAL A 34 8.74 -27.73 5.15
N VAL A 35 7.99 -28.64 5.75
CA VAL A 35 8.46 -29.98 6.12
C VAL A 35 8.88 -30.78 4.90
N ALA A 36 8.16 -30.65 3.80
CA ALA A 36 8.51 -31.29 2.53
C ALA A 36 9.74 -30.68 1.83
N GLY A 37 10.20 -29.49 2.28
CA GLY A 37 11.32 -28.77 1.67
C GLY A 37 10.94 -27.93 0.44
N ASP A 38 9.64 -27.78 0.16
CA ASP A 38 9.14 -26.99 -0.98
C ASP A 38 9.13 -25.50 -0.68
N LEU A 39 9.05 -25.10 0.59
CA LEU A 39 9.08 -23.72 1.06
C LEU A 39 10.10 -23.55 2.19
N MET A 40 10.62 -22.32 2.31
CA MET A 40 11.50 -21.95 3.44
C MET A 40 10.69 -21.31 4.56
N PRO A 41 11.13 -21.44 5.85
CA PRO A 41 10.45 -20.82 6.99
C PRO A 41 10.20 -19.31 6.84
N ALA A 42 11.14 -18.57 6.26
CA ALA A 42 11.03 -17.12 6.05
C ALA A 42 9.96 -16.72 5.03
N GLN A 43 9.42 -17.65 4.24
CA GLN A 43 8.31 -17.36 3.31
C GLN A 43 6.99 -17.11 4.02
N CYS A 44 6.90 -17.39 5.33
CA CYS A 44 5.88 -16.83 6.20
C CYS A 44 6.28 -15.41 6.60
N THR A 45 5.82 -14.40 5.86
CA THR A 45 6.23 -13.00 6.03
C THR A 45 5.67 -12.33 7.30
N VAL A 46 4.68 -12.94 7.95
CA VAL A 46 4.10 -12.47 9.23
C VAL A 46 4.71 -13.14 10.46
N SER A 47 5.53 -14.17 10.28
CA SER A 47 6.26 -14.77 11.39
C SER A 47 7.37 -13.85 11.90
N SER A 48 7.64 -13.88 13.21
CA SER A 48 8.77 -13.18 13.80
C SER A 48 10.10 -13.85 13.41
N PRO A 49 11.24 -13.14 13.52
CA PRO A 49 12.56 -13.75 13.34
C PRO A 49 12.76 -14.97 14.25
N GLU A 50 12.29 -14.91 15.49
CA GLU A 50 12.37 -16.03 16.45
C GLU A 50 11.56 -17.23 15.98
N GLN A 51 10.36 -17.02 15.47
CA GLN A 51 9.53 -18.10 14.92
C GLN A 51 10.19 -18.75 13.69
N ARG A 52 10.70 -17.94 12.75
CA ARG A 52 11.39 -18.44 11.55
C ARG A 52 12.63 -19.24 11.89
N ASN A 53 13.47 -18.70 12.77
CA ASN A 53 14.70 -19.36 13.21
C ASN A 53 14.38 -20.63 14.01
N GLY A 54 13.37 -20.60 14.87
CA GLY A 54 12.94 -21.77 15.62
C GLY A 54 12.45 -22.91 14.72
N ILE A 55 11.74 -22.61 13.64
CA ILE A 55 11.33 -23.61 12.64
C ILE A 55 12.55 -24.14 11.87
N ALA A 56 13.45 -23.24 11.44
CA ALA A 56 14.66 -23.61 10.73
C ALA A 56 15.57 -24.54 11.56
N ASP A 57 15.78 -24.20 12.83
CA ASP A 57 16.57 -25.01 13.76
C ASP A 57 15.93 -26.37 14.02
N PHE A 58 14.62 -26.40 14.22
CA PHE A 58 13.87 -27.66 14.43
C PHE A 58 13.98 -28.62 13.24
N LEU A 59 13.93 -28.10 12.02
CA LEU A 59 14.01 -28.89 10.78
C LEU A 59 15.46 -29.10 10.30
N GLY A 60 16.43 -28.41 10.87
CA GLY A 60 17.82 -28.46 10.41
C GLY A 60 18.02 -27.85 9.02
N VAL A 61 17.24 -26.82 8.66
CA VAL A 61 17.31 -26.14 7.36
C VAL A 61 17.63 -24.66 7.54
N ALA A 62 18.01 -23.99 6.43
CA ALA A 62 18.15 -22.54 6.44
C ALA A 62 16.76 -21.86 6.56
N ALA A 63 16.68 -20.78 7.34
CA ALA A 63 15.45 -20.00 7.47
C ALA A 63 15.02 -19.34 6.14
N GLY A 64 15.99 -18.97 5.31
CA GLY A 64 15.78 -18.23 4.06
C GLY A 64 15.62 -16.74 4.30
N ASP A 65 15.59 -15.98 3.21
CA ASP A 65 15.34 -14.55 3.20
C ASP A 65 14.11 -14.25 2.35
N VAL A 66 13.07 -13.71 2.96
CA VAL A 66 11.90 -13.20 2.25
C VAL A 66 11.62 -11.79 2.71
N GLU A 67 11.49 -10.89 1.74
CA GLU A 67 11.22 -9.51 1.96
C GLU A 67 9.76 -9.30 2.38
N LYS A 68 9.55 -8.59 3.49
CA LYS A 68 8.20 -8.26 3.97
C LYS A 68 7.48 -7.39 2.96
N LYS A 69 6.22 -7.73 2.65
CA LYS A 69 5.30 -6.91 1.86
C LYS A 69 4.18 -6.37 2.72
N VAL A 70 3.69 -5.19 2.33
CA VAL A 70 2.55 -4.51 2.94
C VAL A 70 1.65 -3.92 1.87
N ALA A 71 0.38 -3.75 2.19
CA ALA A 71 -0.52 -2.98 1.35
C ALA A 71 -0.13 -1.50 1.37
N ARG A 72 -0.13 -0.88 0.21
CA ARG A 72 0.23 0.54 0.07
C ARG A 72 -0.77 1.26 -0.83
N LEU A 73 -1.21 2.44 -0.37
CA LEU A 73 -2.23 3.25 -1.04
C LEU A 73 -1.57 4.28 -1.98
N ALA A 74 -2.04 4.34 -3.22
CA ALA A 74 -1.60 5.34 -4.21
C ALA A 74 -2.59 6.51 -4.30
N CYS A 75 -2.93 7.11 -3.16
CA CYS A 75 -3.75 8.31 -3.08
C CYS A 75 -3.46 9.04 -1.76
N ALA A 76 -3.29 10.35 -1.82
CA ALA A 76 -3.16 11.22 -0.65
C ALA A 76 -4.29 12.26 -0.59
N GLY A 77 -5.31 12.12 -1.44
CA GLY A 77 -6.40 13.06 -1.62
C GLY A 77 -7.51 12.92 -0.58
N GLY A 78 -7.23 13.21 0.69
CA GLY A 78 -8.24 13.34 1.72
C GLY A 78 -9.17 14.53 1.50
N ARG A 79 -10.25 14.64 2.29
CA ARG A 79 -11.30 15.67 2.13
C ARG A 79 -10.77 17.10 2.28
N HIS A 80 -9.67 17.30 2.97
CA HIS A 80 -9.05 18.61 3.20
C HIS A 80 -8.24 19.11 2.01
N VAL A 81 -7.91 18.26 1.03
CA VAL A 81 -7.06 18.61 -0.13
C VAL A 81 -7.69 18.22 -1.47
N ALA A 82 -8.68 17.35 -1.50
CA ALA A 82 -9.35 16.90 -2.71
C ALA A 82 -10.79 17.41 -2.77
N PHE A 83 -11.18 17.97 -3.91
CA PHE A 83 -12.52 18.53 -4.13
C PHE A 83 -13.54 17.42 -4.41
N LEU A 84 -14.79 17.73 -4.07
CA LEU A 84 -15.97 17.00 -4.53
C LEU A 84 -16.67 17.82 -5.61
N ARG A 85 -17.20 17.16 -6.63
CA ARG A 85 -18.13 17.76 -7.60
C ARG A 85 -19.59 17.56 -7.20
N ALA A 86 -19.85 16.55 -6.37
CA ALA A 86 -21.16 16.25 -5.80
C ALA A 86 -21.01 15.48 -4.50
N ARG A 87 -22.03 15.56 -3.64
CA ARG A 87 -22.10 14.76 -2.43
C ARG A 87 -22.80 13.45 -2.75
N TYR A 88 -22.15 12.34 -2.48
CA TYR A 88 -22.74 11.02 -2.55
C TYR A 88 -23.65 10.81 -1.33
N ALA A 89 -24.87 10.36 -1.56
CA ALA A 89 -25.89 10.14 -0.52
C ALA A 89 -26.54 8.76 -0.66
N GLY A 90 -25.74 7.74 -0.98
CA GLY A 90 -26.22 6.37 -1.12
C GLY A 90 -25.71 5.47 0.01
N HIS A 91 -25.65 4.17 -0.30
CA HIS A 91 -25.12 3.16 0.60
C HIS A 91 -23.66 3.45 0.98
N ASP A 92 -23.33 3.31 2.26
CA ASP A 92 -22.00 3.60 2.80
C ASP A 92 -20.98 2.51 2.40
N SER A 93 -20.60 2.52 1.13
CA SER A 93 -19.65 1.60 0.52
C SER A 93 -18.96 2.26 -0.67
N CYS A 94 -17.65 2.10 -0.79
CA CYS A 94 -16.88 2.58 -1.94
C CYS A 94 -17.36 1.93 -3.25
N ARG A 95 -17.64 0.63 -3.21
CA ARG A 95 -18.14 -0.12 -4.36
C ARG A 95 -19.49 0.42 -4.84
N ALA A 96 -20.42 0.69 -3.93
CA ALA A 96 -21.71 1.26 -4.24
C ALA A 96 -21.58 2.70 -4.78
N ALA A 97 -20.74 3.52 -4.14
CA ALA A 97 -20.52 4.90 -4.55
C ALA A 97 -19.86 5.00 -5.95
N ALA A 98 -18.92 4.14 -6.24
CA ALA A 98 -18.17 4.15 -7.52
C ALA A 98 -19.07 4.01 -8.74
N VAL A 99 -20.20 3.27 -8.65
CA VAL A 99 -21.15 3.10 -9.75
C VAL A 99 -22.12 4.28 -9.89
N VAL A 100 -22.13 5.20 -8.92
CA VAL A 100 -22.98 6.41 -8.95
C VAL A 100 -22.10 7.60 -9.39
N SER A 101 -21.96 7.81 -10.67
CA SER A 101 -21.14 8.91 -11.26
C SER A 101 -19.72 8.97 -10.68
N GLY A 102 -19.11 7.83 -10.41
CA GLY A 102 -17.75 7.72 -9.86
C GLY A 102 -17.62 8.06 -8.38
N GLY A 103 -18.73 8.28 -7.65
CA GLY A 103 -18.73 8.52 -6.20
C GLY A 103 -18.67 9.98 -5.77
N GLY A 104 -18.76 10.93 -6.70
CA GLY A 104 -18.85 12.37 -6.41
C GLY A 104 -17.52 13.09 -6.20
N LYS A 105 -16.40 12.40 -6.12
CA LYS A 105 -15.08 13.04 -6.05
C LYS A 105 -14.69 13.63 -7.40
N GLU A 106 -14.07 14.82 -7.41
CA GLU A 106 -13.62 15.45 -8.65
C GLU A 106 -12.54 14.62 -9.35
N CYS A 107 -11.60 14.07 -8.61
CA CYS A 107 -10.62 13.12 -9.14
C CYS A 107 -11.28 11.76 -9.42
N ALA A 108 -11.36 11.37 -10.68
CA ALA A 108 -11.97 10.08 -11.08
C ALA A 108 -11.22 8.85 -10.55
N TRP A 109 -9.95 9.00 -10.21
CA TRP A 109 -9.07 7.91 -9.74
C TRP A 109 -8.91 7.85 -8.23
N GLY A 110 -9.37 8.86 -7.50
CA GLY A 110 -9.11 9.05 -6.09
C GLY A 110 -9.92 8.16 -5.16
N CYS A 111 -9.42 8.01 -3.94
CA CYS A 111 -10.08 7.28 -2.85
C CYS A 111 -11.41 7.94 -2.48
N LEU A 112 -12.47 7.15 -2.35
CA LEU A 112 -13.80 7.62 -2.00
C LEU A 112 -14.02 7.71 -0.48
N GLY A 113 -13.14 7.13 0.33
CA GLY A 113 -13.14 7.31 1.78
C GLY A 113 -14.29 6.62 2.52
N LEU A 114 -14.93 5.61 1.93
CA LEU A 114 -16.07 4.91 2.53
C LEU A 114 -15.69 3.58 3.21
N ALA A 115 -14.41 3.34 3.40
CA ALA A 115 -13.85 2.32 4.28
C ALA A 115 -14.07 0.85 3.88
N ASP A 116 -14.34 0.53 2.62
CA ASP A 116 -14.46 -0.88 2.19
C ASP A 116 -13.17 -1.66 2.51
N CYS A 117 -12.00 -1.05 2.28
CA CYS A 117 -10.70 -1.65 2.60
C CYS A 117 -10.50 -1.91 4.09
N ALA A 118 -10.91 -0.97 4.94
CA ALA A 118 -10.82 -1.13 6.40
C ALA A 118 -11.75 -2.23 6.91
N ARG A 119 -12.97 -2.32 6.35
CA ARG A 119 -13.94 -3.36 6.75
C ARG A 119 -13.53 -4.76 6.32
N VAL A 120 -12.89 -4.91 5.17
CA VAL A 120 -12.46 -6.25 4.69
C VAL A 120 -11.20 -6.74 5.39
N CYS A 121 -10.42 -5.85 6.02
CA CYS A 121 -9.20 -6.22 6.71
C CYS A 121 -9.50 -6.94 8.03
N THR A 122 -9.27 -8.25 8.06
CA THR A 122 -9.49 -9.09 9.25
C THR A 122 -8.35 -9.04 10.26
N PHE A 123 -7.27 -8.30 9.96
CA PHE A 123 -6.07 -8.17 10.79
C PHE A 123 -5.99 -6.84 11.51
N ASP A 124 -7.05 -6.01 11.43
CA ASP A 124 -7.10 -4.69 12.05
C ASP A 124 -5.94 -3.77 11.62
N ALA A 125 -5.46 -3.97 10.40
CA ALA A 125 -4.29 -3.26 9.86
C ALA A 125 -4.65 -1.95 9.13
N ILE A 126 -5.93 -1.68 8.87
CA ILE A 126 -6.36 -0.49 8.13
C ILE A 126 -7.36 0.30 8.95
N HIS A 127 -7.06 1.57 9.21
CA HIS A 127 -7.92 2.52 9.90
C HIS A 127 -8.11 3.76 9.04
N MET A 128 -9.32 4.33 9.07
CA MET A 128 -9.59 5.59 8.37
C MET A 128 -9.11 6.77 9.20
N ASP A 129 -8.36 7.69 8.56
CA ASP A 129 -7.95 8.92 9.20
C ASP A 129 -9.10 9.96 9.25
N PRO A 130 -8.92 11.11 9.95
CA PRO A 130 -9.95 12.15 10.01
C PRO A 130 -10.33 12.77 8.66
N HIS A 131 -9.50 12.58 7.63
CA HIS A 131 -9.71 13.13 6.30
C HIS A 131 -10.33 12.12 5.32
N GLY A 132 -10.71 10.93 5.82
CA GLY A 132 -11.32 9.88 5.01
C GLY A 132 -10.35 9.09 4.15
N LEU A 133 -9.06 9.04 4.51
CA LEU A 133 -8.08 8.17 3.89
C LEU A 133 -7.77 6.95 4.76
N PRO A 134 -7.61 5.77 4.17
CA PRO A 134 -7.14 4.61 4.91
C PRO A 134 -5.66 4.74 5.25
N VAL A 135 -5.31 4.39 6.47
CA VAL A 135 -3.94 4.30 6.99
C VAL A 135 -3.63 2.84 7.28
N VAL A 136 -2.57 2.33 6.69
CA VAL A 136 -2.14 0.94 6.88
C VAL A 136 -1.11 0.87 7.99
N ASP A 137 -1.38 0.04 9.00
CA ASP A 137 -0.39 -0.35 10.00
C ASP A 137 0.44 -1.52 9.43
N ALA A 138 1.68 -1.23 9.06
CA ALA A 138 2.58 -2.21 8.46
C ALA A 138 2.95 -3.36 9.40
N ASP A 139 2.87 -3.14 10.71
CA ASP A 139 3.16 -4.18 11.71
C ASP A 139 2.05 -5.23 11.80
N LEU A 140 0.82 -4.83 11.50
CA LEU A 140 -0.35 -5.70 11.52
C LEU A 140 -0.70 -6.25 10.13
N CYS A 141 -0.26 -5.59 9.05
CA CYS A 141 -0.54 -6.01 7.68
C CYS A 141 0.12 -7.34 7.36
N THR A 142 -0.67 -8.30 6.87
CA THR A 142 -0.19 -9.64 6.47
C THR A 142 0.02 -9.77 4.96
N ALA A 143 -0.25 -8.73 4.18
CA ALA A 143 -0.22 -8.76 2.71
C ALA A 143 -1.18 -9.81 2.11
N CYS A 144 -2.36 -9.99 2.71
CA CYS A 144 -3.35 -10.98 2.27
C CYS A 144 -4.06 -10.64 0.95
N ASN A 145 -3.92 -9.41 0.45
CA ASN A 145 -4.49 -8.91 -0.81
C ASN A 145 -5.98 -8.50 -0.76
N ASP A 146 -6.69 -8.66 0.35
CA ASP A 146 -8.13 -8.38 0.41
C ASP A 146 -8.46 -6.91 0.11
N CYS A 147 -7.67 -5.96 0.63
CA CYS A 147 -7.86 -4.53 0.35
C CYS A 147 -7.56 -4.17 -1.11
N VAL A 148 -6.64 -4.87 -1.74
CA VAL A 148 -6.32 -4.70 -3.17
C VAL A 148 -7.53 -5.08 -4.02
N GLU A 149 -8.14 -6.22 -3.73
CA GLU A 149 -9.28 -6.76 -4.48
C GLU A 149 -10.56 -5.95 -4.28
N VAL A 150 -10.80 -5.43 -3.07
CA VAL A 150 -12.05 -4.75 -2.75
C VAL A 150 -12.09 -3.29 -3.23
N CYS A 151 -10.94 -2.64 -3.43
CA CYS A 151 -10.92 -1.23 -3.82
C CYS A 151 -11.42 -1.02 -5.25
N PRO A 152 -12.56 -0.34 -5.47
CA PRO A 152 -13.12 -0.14 -6.81
C PRO A 152 -12.30 0.80 -7.67
N LYS A 153 -11.39 1.57 -7.08
CA LYS A 153 -10.47 2.47 -7.76
C LYS A 153 -9.08 1.87 -7.99
N GLY A 154 -8.83 0.64 -7.51
CA GLY A 154 -7.55 -0.04 -7.69
C GLY A 154 -6.36 0.69 -7.08
N LEU A 155 -6.54 1.30 -5.91
CA LEU A 155 -5.54 2.18 -5.30
C LEU A 155 -4.51 1.46 -4.44
N PHE A 156 -4.81 0.23 -4.01
CA PHE A 156 -3.89 -0.57 -3.22
C PHE A 156 -3.06 -1.50 -4.09
N SER A 157 -1.82 -1.67 -3.70
CA SER A 157 -0.92 -2.73 -4.19
C SER A 157 -0.11 -3.30 -3.03
N LEU A 158 0.35 -4.55 -3.19
CA LEU A 158 1.27 -5.15 -2.24
C LEU A 158 2.69 -4.79 -2.63
N GLU A 159 3.38 -4.10 -1.74
CA GLU A 159 4.71 -3.57 -1.99
C GLU A 159 5.69 -4.05 -0.92
N SER A 160 6.94 -4.35 -1.35
CA SER A 160 8.02 -4.56 -0.40
C SER A 160 8.21 -3.32 0.47
N VAL A 161 8.43 -3.53 1.78
CA VAL A 161 8.77 -2.44 2.71
C VAL A 161 10.06 -1.70 2.33
N ASN A 162 10.92 -2.31 1.52
CA ASN A 162 12.17 -1.71 1.04
C ASN A 162 11.98 -0.78 -0.18
N ARG A 163 10.78 -0.73 -0.75
CA ARG A 163 10.41 0.25 -1.78
C ARG A 163 10.02 1.56 -1.13
N LYS A 164 11.02 2.33 -0.70
CA LYS A 164 10.80 3.55 0.09
C LYS A 164 10.30 4.74 -0.72
N LEU A 165 10.67 4.83 -2.00
CA LEU A 165 10.17 5.87 -2.90
C LEU A 165 8.79 5.48 -3.42
N TRP A 166 7.81 6.39 -3.34
CA TRP A 166 6.43 6.09 -3.67
C TRP A 166 5.72 7.26 -4.35
N VAL A 167 4.86 6.96 -5.32
CA VAL A 167 3.96 7.94 -5.95
C VAL A 167 2.58 7.80 -5.32
N ALA A 168 2.20 8.79 -4.49
CA ALA A 168 0.93 8.79 -3.76
C ALA A 168 -0.19 9.45 -4.59
N CYS A 169 -0.31 9.09 -5.84
CA CYS A 169 -1.30 9.59 -6.79
C CYS A 169 -1.51 8.59 -7.92
N LYS A 170 -2.73 8.53 -8.45
CA LYS A 170 -3.09 7.77 -9.66
C LYS A 170 -3.85 8.59 -10.70
N ASN A 171 -3.91 9.90 -10.55
CA ASN A 171 -4.61 10.77 -11.48
C ASN A 171 -3.92 10.77 -12.85
N GLN A 172 -4.68 10.50 -13.92
CA GLN A 172 -4.19 10.42 -15.29
C GLN A 172 -4.45 11.69 -16.10
N ALA A 173 -5.14 12.67 -15.53
CA ALA A 173 -5.41 13.94 -16.19
C ALA A 173 -4.13 14.78 -16.33
N ASP A 174 -4.16 15.76 -17.22
CA ASP A 174 -3.07 16.73 -17.33
C ASP A 174 -2.84 17.46 -16.00
N GLY A 175 -1.64 18.03 -15.84
CA GLY A 175 -1.21 18.59 -14.57
C GLY A 175 -2.13 19.66 -13.98
N ASP A 176 -2.65 20.56 -14.82
CA ASP A 176 -3.55 21.63 -14.37
C ASP A 176 -4.90 21.05 -13.92
N THR A 177 -5.45 20.11 -14.67
CA THR A 177 -6.70 19.43 -14.34
C THR A 177 -6.54 18.59 -13.06
N ALA A 178 -5.44 17.88 -12.92
CA ALA A 178 -5.15 17.08 -11.73
C ALA A 178 -5.03 17.95 -10.48
N GLU A 179 -4.31 19.07 -10.56
CA GLU A 179 -4.11 19.98 -9.43
C GLU A 179 -5.42 20.71 -9.07
N ALA A 180 -6.27 21.04 -10.05
CA ALA A 180 -7.59 21.61 -9.83
C ALA A 180 -8.52 20.63 -9.08
N ALA A 181 -8.34 19.32 -9.25
CA ALA A 181 -9.11 18.30 -8.55
C ALA A 181 -8.56 17.99 -7.16
N CYS A 182 -7.25 18.09 -6.96
CA CYS A 182 -6.57 17.71 -5.72
C CYS A 182 -5.26 18.50 -5.54
N GLU A 183 -5.14 19.20 -4.43
CA GLU A 183 -3.97 20.04 -4.12
C GLU A 183 -2.66 19.26 -3.95
N VAL A 184 -2.72 17.95 -3.76
CA VAL A 184 -1.56 17.06 -3.58
C VAL A 184 -1.37 16.10 -4.75
N ALA A 185 -2.03 16.32 -5.88
CA ALA A 185 -1.90 15.49 -7.07
C ALA A 185 -0.51 15.61 -7.70
N CYS A 186 -0.10 14.55 -8.41
CA CYS A 186 1.03 14.62 -9.34
C CYS A 186 0.65 15.48 -10.53
N THR A 187 1.44 16.52 -10.82
CA THR A 187 1.20 17.42 -11.97
C THR A 187 2.05 17.07 -13.19
N ALA A 188 2.74 15.94 -13.17
CA ALA A 188 3.63 15.50 -14.24
C ALA A 188 4.70 16.54 -14.62
N CYS A 189 5.18 17.33 -13.67
CA CYS A 189 6.15 18.39 -13.92
C CYS A 189 7.57 17.86 -14.26
N GLY A 190 7.84 16.57 -14.00
CA GLY A 190 9.09 15.92 -14.35
C GLY A 190 10.29 16.23 -13.44
N LYS A 191 10.15 17.05 -12.41
CA LYS A 191 11.26 17.40 -11.51
C LYS A 191 11.84 16.19 -10.80
N CYS A 192 11.00 15.29 -10.29
CA CYS A 192 11.42 14.05 -9.66
C CYS A 192 12.20 13.15 -10.63
N VAL A 193 11.75 13.07 -11.88
CA VAL A 193 12.44 12.30 -12.93
C VAL A 193 13.83 12.86 -13.20
N ALA A 194 13.94 14.19 -13.30
CA ALA A 194 15.23 14.86 -13.52
C ALA A 194 16.20 14.66 -12.35
N ASP A 195 15.70 14.58 -11.12
CA ASP A 195 16.52 14.46 -9.91
C ASP A 195 16.82 13.01 -9.53
N ALA A 196 16.09 12.05 -10.08
CA ALA A 196 16.30 10.62 -9.80
C ALA A 196 17.55 10.08 -10.48
N PRO A 197 18.13 9.02 -9.94
CA PRO A 197 19.12 8.24 -10.68
C PRO A 197 18.59 7.80 -12.05
N PRO A 198 19.47 7.71 -13.08
CA PRO A 198 19.04 7.38 -14.45
C PRO A 198 18.18 6.12 -14.52
N GLY A 199 17.02 6.23 -15.13
CA GLY A 199 16.09 5.12 -15.36
C GLY A 199 15.21 4.74 -14.18
N LEU A 200 15.45 5.28 -12.97
CA LEU A 200 14.64 4.96 -11.80
C LEU A 200 13.22 5.50 -11.91
N MET A 201 13.07 6.71 -12.42
CA MET A 201 11.77 7.35 -12.59
C MET A 201 11.52 7.79 -14.02
N ARG A 202 10.27 7.76 -14.42
CA ARG A 202 9.79 8.28 -15.70
C ARG A 202 8.42 8.92 -15.55
N LEU A 203 7.99 9.66 -16.55
CA LEU A 203 6.58 10.04 -16.72
C LEU A 203 5.91 8.97 -17.58
N ASN A 204 4.85 8.39 -17.06
CA ASN A 204 3.95 7.52 -17.81
C ASN A 204 2.67 8.32 -18.11
N GLY A 205 2.62 8.96 -19.29
CA GLY A 205 1.60 9.96 -19.57
C GLY A 205 1.72 11.13 -18.60
N ASN A 206 0.65 11.43 -17.88
CA ASN A 206 0.56 12.54 -16.93
C ASN A 206 0.85 12.14 -15.46
N LEU A 207 1.52 11.04 -15.26
CA LEU A 207 1.82 10.54 -13.92
C LEU A 207 3.26 10.05 -13.80
N ALA A 208 3.93 10.43 -12.72
CA ALA A 208 5.26 9.89 -12.40
C ALA A 208 5.16 8.39 -12.08
N ALA A 209 6.14 7.63 -12.56
CA ALA A 209 6.25 6.19 -12.33
C ALA A 209 7.66 5.82 -11.90
N ILE A 210 7.77 4.79 -11.08
CA ILE A 210 9.04 4.30 -10.53
C ILE A 210 9.33 2.91 -11.11
N ASN A 211 10.55 2.74 -11.63
CA ASN A 211 11.04 1.43 -12.01
C ASN A 211 11.70 0.76 -10.81
N TYR A 212 10.95 -0.09 -10.12
CA TYR A 212 11.45 -0.77 -8.92
C TYR A 212 12.49 -1.88 -9.20
N GLU A 213 12.73 -2.23 -10.44
CA GLU A 213 13.90 -3.06 -10.80
C GLU A 213 15.21 -2.36 -10.45
N LEU A 214 15.20 -1.02 -10.40
CA LEU A 214 16.33 -0.17 -10.01
C LEU A 214 16.23 0.32 -8.56
N ASN A 215 15.41 -0.30 -7.73
CA ASN A 215 15.16 0.14 -6.35
C ASN A 215 16.43 0.26 -5.48
N VAL A 216 17.46 -0.51 -5.77
CA VAL A 216 18.75 -0.42 -5.08
C VAL A 216 19.39 0.97 -5.21
N TRP A 217 19.06 1.73 -6.25
CA TRP A 217 19.55 3.09 -6.49
C TRP A 217 18.63 4.19 -5.95
N ALA A 218 17.49 3.81 -5.35
CA ALA A 218 16.52 4.77 -4.85
C ALA A 218 17.09 5.59 -3.67
N THR A 219 16.85 6.90 -3.72
CA THR A 219 17.22 7.86 -2.68
C THR A 219 16.06 8.81 -2.40
N ARG A 220 16.19 9.66 -1.37
CA ARG A 220 15.20 10.72 -1.07
C ARG A 220 15.22 11.88 -2.06
N VAL A 221 16.28 12.06 -2.82
CA VAL A 221 16.47 13.24 -3.67
C VAL A 221 15.24 13.55 -4.56
N PRO A 222 14.59 12.56 -5.20
CA PRO A 222 13.45 12.85 -6.05
C PRO A 222 12.25 13.52 -5.38
N ILE A 223 12.08 13.39 -4.06
CA ILE A 223 10.94 14.03 -3.37
C ILE A 223 11.16 15.51 -3.10
N GLU A 224 12.41 15.98 -3.07
CA GLU A 224 12.75 17.30 -2.53
C GLU A 224 12.16 18.47 -3.32
N ARG A 225 12.01 18.35 -4.63
CA ARG A 225 11.44 19.39 -5.48
C ARG A 225 10.00 19.11 -5.92
N CYS A 226 9.33 18.10 -5.38
CA CYS A 226 7.93 17.84 -5.70
C CYS A 226 7.03 18.94 -5.11
N PRO A 227 6.39 19.78 -5.95
CA PRO A 227 5.69 20.97 -5.45
C PRO A 227 4.40 20.64 -4.69
N THR A 228 3.78 19.52 -4.98
CA THR A 228 2.52 19.08 -4.34
C THR A 228 2.74 18.04 -3.25
N GLY A 229 3.94 17.44 -3.19
CA GLY A 229 4.23 16.33 -2.27
C GLY A 229 3.62 15.00 -2.70
N ALA A 230 3.28 14.85 -3.97
CA ALA A 230 2.78 13.57 -4.51
C ALA A 230 3.82 12.46 -4.47
N ILE A 231 5.10 12.83 -4.56
CA ILE A 231 6.21 11.88 -4.44
C ILE A 231 6.69 11.90 -3.00
N VAL A 232 6.69 10.73 -2.36
CA VAL A 232 7.01 10.58 -0.94
C VAL A 232 8.12 9.56 -0.71
N TRP A 233 8.71 9.61 0.48
CA TRP A 233 9.71 8.66 0.94
C TRP A 233 9.27 8.05 2.27
N PHE A 234 9.30 6.73 2.38
CA PHE A 234 9.02 6.03 3.62
C PHE A 234 10.26 5.96 4.50
N ASP A 235 10.30 6.73 5.59
CA ASP A 235 11.34 6.65 6.61
C ASP A 235 11.34 5.28 7.29
N ASN A 236 10.14 4.80 7.56
CA ASN A 236 9.86 3.45 8.02
C ASN A 236 8.54 2.98 7.38
N PRO A 237 8.19 1.70 7.48
CA PRO A 237 6.99 1.18 6.81
C PRO A 237 5.67 1.87 7.16
N ASN A 238 5.59 2.52 8.33
CA ASN A 238 4.39 3.21 8.82
C ASN A 238 4.40 4.73 8.58
N ARG A 239 5.49 5.29 8.07
CA ARG A 239 5.65 6.73 7.95
C ARG A 239 6.26 7.15 6.63
N SER A 240 5.53 7.94 5.88
CA SER A 240 6.05 8.64 4.69
C SER A 240 6.30 10.12 5.00
N VAL A 241 7.27 10.69 4.30
CA VAL A 241 7.61 12.10 4.36
C VAL A 241 7.59 12.73 2.99
N LYS A 242 7.26 14.02 2.94
CA LYS A 242 7.33 14.87 1.75
C LYS A 242 8.62 15.66 1.73
N GLY A 243 9.00 16.16 0.56
CA GLY A 243 10.14 17.06 0.39
C GLY A 243 9.88 18.46 0.97
N ALA A 244 10.97 19.23 1.10
CA ALA A 244 10.94 20.55 1.74
C ALA A 244 10.06 21.58 1.02
N VAL A 245 9.96 21.50 -0.31
CA VAL A 245 9.18 22.47 -1.11
C VAL A 245 7.72 22.07 -1.30
N ALA A 246 7.32 20.89 -0.82
CA ALA A 246 5.96 20.42 -0.94
C ALA A 246 4.97 21.40 -0.27
N LYS A 247 3.88 21.67 -0.95
CA LYS A 247 2.81 22.53 -0.41
C LYS A 247 2.36 22.01 0.96
N LYS A 248 2.40 22.87 1.96
CA LYS A 248 1.89 22.57 3.31
C LYS A 248 0.43 22.95 3.40
N VAL A 249 -0.42 21.99 3.73
CA VAL A 249 -1.84 22.22 3.98
C VAL A 249 -2.08 22.09 5.48
N LEU A 250 -2.45 23.20 6.11
CA LEU A 250 -2.72 23.27 7.56
C LEU A 250 -4.22 23.12 7.87
N ARG A 251 -5.05 23.10 6.86
CA ARG A 251 -6.50 22.95 6.96
C ARG A 251 -6.87 21.54 7.39
N ASN A 252 -7.81 21.44 8.33
CA ASN A 252 -8.41 20.16 8.72
C ASN A 252 -9.83 20.01 8.15
N GLU A 253 -10.50 21.12 7.82
CA GLU A 253 -11.84 21.13 7.30
C GLU A 253 -11.88 20.59 5.87
N PRO A 254 -12.96 19.89 5.48
CA PRO A 254 -13.17 19.48 4.09
C PRO A 254 -13.22 20.69 3.15
N LEU A 255 -12.71 20.49 1.94
CA LEU A 255 -12.88 21.47 0.87
C LEU A 255 -14.36 21.55 0.44
N PRO A 256 -14.81 22.72 -0.07
CA PRO A 256 -16.18 22.85 -0.58
C PRO A 256 -16.39 21.99 -1.83
N VAL A 257 -17.67 21.68 -2.09
CA VAL A 257 -18.08 21.06 -3.36
C VAL A 257 -17.92 22.09 -4.48
N LEU A 258 -17.29 21.69 -5.57
CA LEU A 258 -17.19 22.53 -6.79
C LEU A 258 -18.55 22.65 -7.46
N HIS A 259 -18.88 23.86 -7.95
CA HIS A 259 -20.13 24.19 -8.67
C HIS A 259 -19.88 24.31 -10.16
#